data_10a11826008fc1504e4c70743acf68be
#
_entry.id   10a11826008fc1504e4c70743acf68be
#
_cell.length_a   1.000
_cell.length_b   1.000
_cell.length_c   1.000
_cell.angle_alpha   90.00
_cell.angle_beta   90.00
_cell.angle_gamma   90.00
#
_symmetry.space_group_name_H-M   'P 1'
#
loop_
_entity.id
_entity.type
_entity.pdbx_description
1 polymer ?
#
loop_
_entity_poly.entity_id
_entity_poly.type
_entity_poly.pdbx_seq_one_letter_code
_entity_poly.pdbx_strand_id
1 'polypeptide(L)'
;MVEIIDPAASQDRSGLAGHVEQLAIREVSTQPRWTRRVLARLPRTFRDQVRSNVEARLAFRSMHPVSSADLADELPAWRILAPAPATDLKRFYREAERRYGVDWEYLAAINLVETAFGRIRGTSVAGAQGPMQFLPSTWDIYGNGGDIDDPHDSILAAARLLRSNGFIRDKASALYRYNNSAAYVRGVSLHAQVMQRQPRALLGYHAWQVYYLTERGSVWLEEGYAARRPIPVDRYLEQHPEALP
;
A
#
# COMPACT_ATOMS: atom_id res chain seq x y z
N MET A 1 -15.95 36.40 12.17
CA MET A 1 -16.53 35.48 11.21
C MET A 1 -15.72 34.19 11.30
N VAL A 2 -16.26 33.13 11.92
CA VAL A 2 -15.59 31.83 12.03
C VAL A 2 -15.91 31.12 10.71
N GLU A 3 -14.92 30.92 9.88
CA GLU A 3 -15.04 30.14 8.64
C GLU A 3 -15.33 28.69 9.05
N ILE A 4 -16.56 28.24 8.83
CA ILE A 4 -16.94 26.83 9.00
C ILE A 4 -16.27 26.09 7.85
N ILE A 5 -15.11 25.47 8.12
CA ILE A 5 -14.44 24.61 7.15
C ILE A 5 -15.32 23.36 7.01
N ASP A 6 -15.91 23.20 5.83
CA ASP A 6 -16.67 22.00 5.46
C ASP A 6 -15.75 20.76 5.64
N PRO A 7 -16.14 19.79 6.51
CA PRO A 7 -15.36 18.58 6.72
C PRO A 7 -15.13 17.77 5.43
N ALA A 8 -16.09 17.76 4.50
CA ALA A 8 -15.99 17.10 3.20
C ALA A 8 -14.92 17.77 2.31
N ALA A 9 -14.88 19.11 2.26
CA ALA A 9 -13.88 19.85 1.51
C ALA A 9 -12.47 19.72 2.10
N SER A 10 -12.34 19.44 3.41
CA SER A 10 -11.05 19.15 4.04
C SER A 10 -10.54 17.74 3.73
N GLN A 11 -11.46 16.78 3.61
CA GLN A 11 -11.16 15.39 3.27
C GLN A 11 -10.73 15.25 1.81
N ASP A 12 -11.40 15.96 0.90
CA ASP A 12 -11.06 16.01 -0.53
C ASP A 12 -9.67 16.63 -0.75
N ARG A 13 -9.36 17.75 -0.08
CA ARG A 13 -8.01 18.35 -0.11
C ARG A 13 -6.91 17.43 0.43
N SER A 14 -7.19 16.67 1.47
CA SER A 14 -6.25 15.70 2.04
C SER A 14 -6.03 14.52 1.09
N GLY A 15 -7.08 14.07 0.40
CA GLY A 15 -7.04 13.03 -0.62
C GLY A 15 -6.14 13.43 -1.79
N LEU A 16 -6.37 14.62 -2.35
CA LEU A 16 -5.56 15.15 -3.44
C LEU A 16 -4.09 15.32 -3.02
N ALA A 17 -3.81 15.84 -1.83
CA ALA A 17 -2.46 16.03 -1.34
C ALA A 17 -1.68 14.71 -1.21
N GLY A 18 -2.31 13.64 -0.70
CA GLY A 18 -1.69 12.32 -0.59
C GLY A 18 -1.41 11.69 -1.96
N HIS A 19 -2.32 11.84 -2.92
CA HIS A 19 -2.10 11.38 -4.30
C HIS A 19 -0.94 12.13 -4.97
N VAL A 20 -0.89 13.46 -4.85
CA VAL A 20 0.23 14.28 -5.37
C VAL A 20 1.55 13.90 -4.72
N GLU A 21 1.59 13.64 -3.40
CA GLU A 21 2.78 13.13 -2.72
C GLU A 21 3.23 11.79 -3.33
N GLN A 22 2.30 10.87 -3.57
CA GLN A 22 2.60 9.58 -4.19
C GLN A 22 3.24 9.77 -5.58
N LEU A 23 2.66 10.62 -6.43
CA LEU A 23 3.20 10.90 -7.77
C LEU A 23 4.61 11.49 -7.69
N ALA A 24 4.84 12.46 -6.79
CA ALA A 24 6.15 13.04 -6.57
C ALA A 24 7.19 11.99 -6.12
N ILE A 25 6.83 11.08 -5.20
CA ILE A 25 7.69 10.00 -4.75
C ILE A 25 7.99 9.04 -5.92
N ARG A 26 6.98 8.72 -6.73
CA ARG A 26 7.14 7.86 -7.90
C ARG A 26 8.14 8.45 -8.88
N GLU A 27 7.99 9.73 -9.23
CA GLU A 27 8.88 10.43 -10.15
C GLU A 27 10.31 10.57 -9.60
N VAL A 28 10.45 11.06 -8.37
CA VAL A 28 11.76 11.26 -7.73
C VAL A 28 12.54 9.94 -7.60
N SER A 29 11.86 8.82 -7.46
CA SER A 29 12.49 7.49 -7.34
C SER A 29 13.03 6.94 -8.68
N THR A 30 12.70 7.55 -9.82
CA THR A 30 13.16 7.04 -11.13
C THR A 30 14.65 7.25 -11.37
N GLN A 31 15.23 8.32 -10.80
CA GLN A 31 16.62 8.67 -11.00
C GLN A 31 17.31 9.10 -9.70
N PRO A 32 18.44 8.45 -9.31
CA PRO A 32 19.16 8.77 -8.07
C PRO A 32 19.64 10.23 -7.97
N ARG A 33 19.96 10.89 -9.09
CA ARG A 33 20.34 12.31 -9.13
C ARG A 33 19.18 13.24 -8.73
N TRP A 34 17.94 12.90 -9.14
CA TRP A 34 16.73 13.63 -8.76
C TRP A 34 16.46 13.47 -7.28
N THR A 35 16.49 12.24 -6.78
CA THR A 35 16.35 11.95 -5.36
C THR A 35 17.27 12.81 -4.50
N ARG A 36 18.57 12.84 -4.82
CA ARG A 36 19.55 13.66 -4.07
C ARG A 36 19.24 15.15 -4.10
N ARG A 37 18.88 15.68 -5.28
CA ARG A 37 18.57 17.12 -5.45
C ARG A 37 17.32 17.54 -4.68
N VAL A 38 16.25 16.73 -4.73
CA VAL A 38 15.00 17.00 -4.03
C VAL A 38 15.24 16.93 -2.53
N LEU A 39 15.84 15.85 -2.03
CA LEU A 39 16.11 15.69 -0.60
C LEU A 39 16.98 16.84 -0.04
N ALA A 40 17.95 17.34 -0.81
CA ALA A 40 18.79 18.46 -0.36
C ALA A 40 18.01 19.78 -0.19
N ARG A 41 16.91 19.97 -0.93
CA ARG A 41 16.06 21.16 -0.90
C ARG A 41 14.88 21.09 0.07
N LEU A 42 14.51 19.89 0.49
CA LEU A 42 13.39 19.72 1.42
C LEU A 42 13.74 20.20 2.83
N PRO A 43 12.78 20.83 3.54
CA PRO A 43 12.90 21.05 4.99
C PRO A 43 13.20 19.73 5.71
N ARG A 44 13.97 19.79 6.79
CA ARG A 44 14.37 18.60 7.57
C ARG A 44 13.17 17.76 8.01
N THR A 45 12.07 18.40 8.39
CA THR A 45 10.84 17.76 8.84
C THR A 45 10.22 16.80 7.81
N PHE A 46 10.38 17.09 6.51
CA PHE A 46 9.84 16.25 5.41
C PHE A 46 10.88 15.33 4.78
N ARG A 47 12.17 15.68 4.92
CA ARG A 47 13.27 14.98 4.23
C ARG A 47 13.32 13.50 4.57
N ASP A 48 13.17 13.15 5.84
CA ASP A 48 13.26 11.75 6.29
C ASP A 48 12.04 10.94 5.86
N GLN A 49 10.85 11.54 5.84
CA GLN A 49 9.64 10.90 5.30
C GLN A 49 9.80 10.60 3.82
N VAL A 50 10.17 11.61 3.01
CA VAL A 50 10.34 11.44 1.56
C VAL A 50 11.45 10.44 1.26
N ARG A 51 12.58 10.48 1.98
CA ARG A 51 13.64 9.49 1.85
C ARG A 51 13.13 8.07 2.12
N SER A 52 12.44 7.86 3.25
CA SER A 52 11.90 6.55 3.61
C SER A 52 10.92 6.04 2.55
N ASN A 53 10.04 6.90 2.02
CA ASN A 53 9.08 6.51 0.98
C ASN A 53 9.77 6.17 -0.35
N VAL A 54 10.79 6.93 -0.76
CA VAL A 54 11.59 6.60 -1.96
C VAL A 54 12.32 5.27 -1.78
N GLU A 55 12.97 5.06 -0.62
CA GLU A 55 13.68 3.82 -0.34
C GLU A 55 12.74 2.61 -0.26
N ALA A 56 11.55 2.76 0.35
CA ALA A 56 10.53 1.73 0.37
C ALA A 56 10.09 1.33 -1.05
N ARG A 57 9.80 2.34 -1.90
CA ARG A 57 9.44 2.10 -3.29
C ARG A 57 10.53 1.37 -4.06
N LEU A 58 11.80 1.77 -3.90
CA LEU A 58 12.93 1.11 -4.54
C LEU A 58 13.10 -0.35 -4.04
N ALA A 59 12.88 -0.59 -2.74
CA ALA A 59 12.90 -1.93 -2.18
C ALA A 59 11.81 -2.82 -2.82
N PHE A 60 10.55 -2.35 -2.89
CA PHE A 60 9.48 -3.13 -3.53
C PHE A 60 9.72 -3.37 -5.03
N ARG A 61 10.26 -2.40 -5.75
CA ARG A 61 10.63 -2.61 -7.15
C ARG A 61 11.74 -3.66 -7.35
N SER A 62 12.64 -3.79 -6.38
CA SER A 62 13.70 -4.81 -6.43
C SER A 62 13.22 -6.24 -6.17
N MET A 63 12.00 -6.42 -5.65
CA MET A 63 11.41 -7.77 -5.47
C MET A 63 11.10 -8.46 -6.80
N HIS A 64 10.67 -7.67 -7.78
CA HIS A 64 10.33 -8.14 -9.12
C HIS A 64 11.02 -7.23 -10.14
N PRO A 65 12.32 -7.45 -10.40
CA PRO A 65 13.02 -6.72 -11.43
C PRO A 65 12.35 -7.02 -12.78
N VAL A 66 11.75 -6.01 -13.38
CA VAL A 66 11.10 -6.13 -14.70
C VAL A 66 12.05 -5.51 -15.72
N SER A 67 12.46 -6.30 -16.71
CA SER A 67 13.17 -5.74 -17.86
C SER A 67 12.19 -4.99 -18.78
N SER A 68 12.69 -4.15 -19.66
CA SER A 68 11.83 -3.46 -20.64
C SER A 68 11.07 -4.41 -21.57
N ALA A 69 11.58 -5.63 -21.76
CA ALA A 69 10.95 -6.65 -22.56
C ALA A 69 9.83 -7.43 -21.83
N ASP A 70 9.80 -7.36 -20.50
CA ASP A 70 8.85 -8.08 -19.65
C ASP A 70 7.76 -7.15 -19.07
N LEU A 71 7.70 -5.91 -19.58
CA LEU A 71 6.64 -4.98 -19.18
C LEU A 71 5.29 -5.46 -19.67
N ALA A 72 4.27 -5.32 -18.83
CA ALA A 72 2.94 -5.81 -19.15
C ALA A 72 2.30 -5.00 -20.28
N ASP A 73 1.76 -5.71 -21.27
CA ASP A 73 0.91 -5.20 -22.35
C ASP A 73 -0.59 -5.30 -22.02
N GLU A 74 -0.93 -5.97 -20.93
CA GLU A 74 -2.29 -6.11 -20.40
C GLU A 74 -2.39 -5.61 -18.95
N LEU A 75 -3.54 -5.04 -18.62
CA LEU A 75 -3.94 -4.70 -17.25
C LEU A 75 -4.55 -5.92 -16.56
N PRO A 76 -4.35 -6.07 -15.24
CA PRO A 76 -4.77 -7.26 -14.49
C PRO A 76 -6.30 -7.35 -14.36
N ALA A 77 -6.78 -8.58 -14.17
CA ALA A 77 -8.18 -8.89 -13.86
C ALA A 77 -8.50 -8.53 -12.40
N TRP A 78 -8.46 -7.24 -12.08
CA TRP A 78 -8.75 -6.70 -10.74
C TRP A 78 -10.04 -5.90 -10.73
N ARG A 79 -10.53 -5.63 -9.53
CA ARG A 79 -11.49 -4.57 -9.26
C ARG A 79 -10.85 -3.58 -8.29
N ILE A 80 -10.97 -2.30 -8.57
CA ILE A 80 -10.48 -1.23 -7.71
C ILE A 80 -11.70 -0.58 -7.04
N LEU A 81 -11.74 -0.67 -5.72
CA LEU A 81 -12.84 -0.15 -4.89
C LEU A 81 -12.32 0.91 -3.92
N ALA A 82 -13.23 1.71 -3.38
CA ALA A 82 -12.92 2.55 -2.23
C ALA A 82 -12.45 1.66 -1.06
N PRO A 83 -11.35 2.02 -0.36
CA PRO A 83 -10.97 1.32 0.84
C PRO A 83 -11.94 1.63 1.98
N ALA A 84 -11.94 0.82 3.02
CA ALA A 84 -12.65 1.18 4.25
C ALA A 84 -12.15 2.54 4.78
N PRO A 85 -12.99 3.34 5.46
CA PRO A 85 -12.58 4.63 6.01
C PRO A 85 -11.30 4.53 6.86
N ALA A 86 -10.39 5.50 6.71
CA ALA A 86 -9.12 5.50 7.44
C ALA A 86 -9.31 5.44 8.97
N THR A 87 -10.39 6.00 9.47
CA THR A 87 -10.79 5.94 10.90
C THR A 87 -11.11 4.53 11.34
N ASP A 88 -11.83 3.77 10.52
CA ASP A 88 -12.19 2.39 10.82
C ASP A 88 -10.98 1.48 10.73
N LEU A 89 -10.19 1.60 9.66
CA LEU A 89 -8.92 0.88 9.55
C LEU A 89 -8.01 1.14 10.75
N LYS A 90 -7.87 2.40 11.16
CA LYS A 90 -7.09 2.77 12.34
C LYS A 90 -7.60 2.11 13.62
N ARG A 91 -8.92 2.03 13.77
CA ARG A 91 -9.57 1.35 14.91
C ARG A 91 -9.26 -0.15 14.89
N PHE A 92 -9.33 -0.82 13.73
CA PHE A 92 -8.99 -2.23 13.58
C PHE A 92 -7.53 -2.51 13.87
N TYR A 93 -6.60 -1.70 13.35
CA TYR A 93 -5.17 -1.84 13.66
C TYR A 93 -4.88 -1.67 15.15
N ARG A 94 -5.48 -0.68 15.81
CA ARG A 94 -5.31 -0.45 17.24
C ARG A 94 -5.93 -1.56 18.10
N GLU A 95 -7.02 -2.16 17.67
CA GLU A 95 -7.58 -3.34 18.32
C GLU A 95 -6.62 -4.53 18.21
N ALA A 96 -6.10 -4.80 17.03
CA ALA A 96 -5.14 -5.86 16.77
C ALA A 96 -3.85 -5.68 17.61
N GLU A 97 -3.32 -4.45 17.69
CA GLU A 97 -2.19 -4.10 18.53
C GLU A 97 -2.44 -4.43 20.01
N ARG A 98 -3.59 -3.99 20.55
CA ARG A 98 -3.95 -4.29 21.96
C ARG A 98 -4.07 -5.79 22.25
N ARG A 99 -4.61 -6.57 21.30
CA ARG A 99 -4.85 -7.99 21.48
C ARG A 99 -3.60 -8.84 21.30
N TYR A 100 -2.74 -8.46 20.36
CA TYR A 100 -1.63 -9.32 19.92
C TYR A 100 -0.25 -8.71 20.10
N GLY A 101 -0.15 -7.42 20.50
CA GLY A 101 1.12 -6.73 20.70
C GLY A 101 1.87 -6.46 19.40
N VAL A 102 1.20 -6.44 18.27
CA VAL A 102 1.78 -6.08 16.97
C VAL A 102 1.50 -4.60 16.71
N ASP A 103 2.55 -3.80 16.59
CA ASP A 103 2.42 -2.34 16.43
C ASP A 103 1.51 -2.03 15.23
N TRP A 104 0.54 -1.15 15.44
CA TRP A 104 -0.47 -0.81 14.45
C TRP A 104 0.11 -0.29 13.13
N GLU A 105 1.26 0.37 13.17
CA GLU A 105 1.94 0.93 12.00
C GLU A 105 2.42 -0.17 11.05
N TYR A 106 2.84 -1.31 11.59
CA TYR A 106 3.24 -2.44 10.76
C TYR A 106 2.04 -3.12 10.10
N LEU A 107 0.91 -3.24 10.80
CA LEU A 107 -0.33 -3.76 10.22
C LEU A 107 -0.83 -2.84 9.09
N ALA A 108 -0.79 -1.53 9.32
CA ALA A 108 -1.15 -0.54 8.30
C ALA A 108 -0.19 -0.57 7.10
N ALA A 109 1.12 -0.71 7.34
CA ALA A 109 2.11 -0.80 6.26
C ALA A 109 1.94 -2.07 5.42
N ILE A 110 1.64 -3.23 6.03
CA ILE A 110 1.32 -4.47 5.31
C ILE A 110 0.07 -4.25 4.46
N ASN A 111 -1.01 -3.73 5.03
CA ASN A 111 -2.25 -3.52 4.29
C ASN A 111 -2.10 -2.53 3.12
N LEU A 112 -1.28 -1.47 3.29
CA LEU A 112 -0.89 -0.58 2.20
C LEU A 112 -0.19 -1.34 1.07
N VAL A 113 0.79 -2.18 1.41
CA VAL A 113 1.65 -2.86 0.43
C VAL A 113 0.91 -3.97 -0.30
N GLU A 114 0.09 -4.73 0.41
CA GLU A 114 -0.63 -5.87 -0.17
C GLU A 114 -1.74 -5.42 -1.13
N THR A 115 -2.56 -4.45 -0.74
CA THR A 115 -3.77 -4.11 -1.50
C THR A 115 -4.13 -2.63 -1.52
N ALA A 116 -3.22 -1.72 -1.13
CA ALA A 116 -3.53 -0.30 -0.97
C ALA A 116 -4.76 -0.10 -0.05
N PHE A 117 -4.70 -0.70 1.15
CA PHE A 117 -5.78 -0.69 2.15
C PHE A 117 -7.07 -1.40 1.73
N GLY A 118 -6.97 -2.45 0.90
CA GLY A 118 -8.09 -3.20 0.39
C GLY A 118 -8.74 -2.56 -0.85
N ARG A 119 -8.11 -1.60 -1.50
CA ARG A 119 -8.56 -1.06 -2.80
C ARG A 119 -8.52 -2.14 -3.87
N ILE A 120 -7.42 -2.90 -3.95
CA ILE A 120 -7.26 -3.96 -4.92
C ILE A 120 -8.05 -5.18 -4.45
N ARG A 121 -9.02 -5.59 -5.26
CA ARG A 121 -9.80 -6.82 -5.10
C ARG A 121 -9.46 -7.77 -6.23
N GLY A 122 -8.82 -8.86 -5.89
CA GLY A 122 -8.39 -9.90 -6.80
C GLY A 122 -7.48 -10.89 -6.09
N THR A 123 -7.35 -12.06 -6.69
CA THR A 123 -6.43 -13.09 -6.20
C THR A 123 -5.05 -12.86 -6.81
N SER A 124 -4.00 -12.97 -6.02
CA SER A 124 -2.63 -12.89 -6.53
C SER A 124 -2.29 -14.11 -7.39
N VAL A 125 -1.20 -14.04 -8.14
CA VAL A 125 -0.70 -15.19 -8.93
C VAL A 125 -0.43 -16.42 -8.03
N ALA A 126 -0.06 -16.20 -6.77
CA ALA A 126 0.17 -17.25 -5.78
C ALA A 126 -1.14 -17.73 -5.10
N GLY A 127 -2.30 -17.18 -5.44
CA GLY A 127 -3.58 -17.55 -4.85
C GLY A 127 -3.91 -16.81 -3.55
N ALA A 128 -3.17 -15.75 -3.20
CA ALA A 128 -3.46 -14.95 -2.01
C ALA A 128 -4.71 -14.09 -2.19
N GLN A 129 -5.50 -13.90 -1.12
CA GLN A 129 -6.83 -13.30 -1.12
C GLN A 129 -7.00 -12.27 0.00
N GLY A 130 -7.99 -11.41 -0.15
CA GLY A 130 -8.42 -10.43 0.84
C GLY A 130 -7.47 -9.25 1.03
N PRO A 131 -7.84 -8.27 1.88
CA PRO A 131 -7.09 -7.02 2.08
C PRO A 131 -5.66 -7.21 2.57
N MET A 132 -5.38 -8.32 3.26
CA MET A 132 -4.06 -8.65 3.81
C MET A 132 -3.36 -9.79 3.05
N GLN A 133 -3.90 -10.20 1.88
CA GLN A 133 -3.33 -11.19 0.97
C GLN A 133 -2.94 -12.52 1.63
N PHE A 134 -3.89 -13.16 2.30
CA PHE A 134 -3.68 -14.49 2.86
C PHE A 134 -3.77 -15.58 1.81
N LEU A 135 -2.84 -16.53 1.87
CA LEU A 135 -3.05 -17.84 1.24
C LEU A 135 -4.15 -18.61 1.99
N PRO A 136 -5.05 -19.36 1.30
CA PRO A 136 -6.11 -20.12 1.95
C PRO A 136 -5.62 -21.02 3.09
N SER A 137 -4.52 -21.74 2.90
CA SER A 137 -3.94 -22.60 3.94
C SER A 137 -3.44 -21.82 5.18
N THR A 138 -2.98 -20.58 4.99
CA THR A 138 -2.60 -19.70 6.10
C THR A 138 -3.84 -19.13 6.78
N TRP A 139 -4.89 -18.84 6.00
CA TRP A 139 -6.17 -18.39 6.53
C TRP A 139 -6.83 -19.45 7.42
N ASP A 140 -6.79 -20.72 7.04
CA ASP A 140 -7.32 -21.83 7.84
C ASP A 140 -6.73 -21.87 9.26
N ILE A 141 -5.46 -21.45 9.41
CA ILE A 141 -4.77 -21.42 10.70
C ILE A 141 -5.08 -20.13 11.49
N TYR A 142 -5.12 -18.98 10.83
CA TYR A 142 -5.14 -17.67 11.51
C TYR A 142 -6.46 -16.91 11.34
N GLY A 143 -7.35 -17.30 10.44
CA GLY A 143 -8.64 -16.64 10.17
C GLY A 143 -9.63 -16.72 11.33
N ASN A 144 -9.57 -17.77 12.15
CA ASN A 144 -10.41 -17.97 13.33
C ASN A 144 -11.91 -17.85 13.04
N GLY A 145 -12.35 -18.42 11.91
CA GLY A 145 -13.76 -18.43 11.51
C GLY A 145 -14.29 -17.10 10.94
N GLY A 146 -13.44 -16.12 10.73
CA GLY A 146 -13.79 -14.84 10.11
C GLY A 146 -13.89 -14.93 8.58
N ASP A 147 -14.13 -13.77 7.94
CA ASP A 147 -14.16 -13.59 6.49
C ASP A 147 -12.82 -13.03 6.00
N ILE A 148 -12.15 -13.74 5.08
CA ILE A 148 -10.87 -13.34 4.49
C ILE A 148 -10.94 -12.00 3.75
N ASP A 149 -12.10 -11.64 3.22
CA ASP A 149 -12.35 -10.40 2.49
C ASP A 149 -12.78 -9.24 3.41
N ASP A 150 -13.14 -9.53 4.67
CA ASP A 150 -13.45 -8.49 5.65
C ASP A 150 -12.16 -7.83 6.18
N PRO A 151 -12.05 -6.48 6.13
CA PRO A 151 -10.85 -5.79 6.59
C PRO A 151 -10.54 -5.99 8.07
N HIS A 152 -11.55 -6.05 8.95
CA HIS A 152 -11.33 -6.24 10.37
C HIS A 152 -10.79 -7.64 10.68
N ASP A 153 -11.43 -8.67 10.11
CA ASP A 153 -11.06 -10.05 10.35
C ASP A 153 -9.67 -10.36 9.81
N SER A 154 -9.35 -9.87 8.60
CA SER A 154 -8.05 -10.08 7.97
C SER A 154 -6.92 -9.33 8.68
N ILE A 155 -7.16 -8.13 9.23
CA ILE A 155 -6.20 -7.41 10.07
C ILE A 155 -5.92 -8.17 11.37
N LEU A 156 -6.95 -8.69 12.03
CA LEU A 156 -6.78 -9.51 13.23
C LEU A 156 -6.03 -10.82 12.93
N ALA A 157 -6.30 -11.45 11.80
CA ALA A 157 -5.59 -12.65 11.35
C ALA A 157 -4.11 -12.35 11.09
N ALA A 158 -3.78 -11.23 10.44
CA ALA A 158 -2.40 -10.80 10.21
C ALA A 158 -1.65 -10.56 11.52
N ALA A 159 -2.30 -9.96 12.52
CA ALA A 159 -1.70 -9.77 13.82
C ALA A 159 -1.45 -11.11 14.55
N ARG A 160 -2.37 -12.09 14.45
CA ARG A 160 -2.17 -13.45 14.98
C ARG A 160 -0.96 -14.12 14.33
N LEU A 161 -0.88 -14.09 12.99
CA LEU A 161 0.24 -14.63 12.23
C LEU A 161 1.58 -14.00 12.64
N LEU A 162 1.66 -12.69 12.68
CA LEU A 162 2.87 -11.98 13.08
C LEU A 162 3.28 -12.29 14.52
N ARG A 163 2.30 -12.32 15.45
CA ARG A 163 2.55 -12.68 16.84
C ARG A 163 3.11 -14.09 16.99
N SER A 164 2.52 -15.07 16.31
CA SER A 164 2.98 -16.47 16.33
C SER A 164 4.39 -16.62 15.74
N ASN A 165 4.73 -15.78 14.76
CA ASN A 165 6.06 -15.71 14.16
C ASN A 165 7.09 -14.93 14.98
N GLY A 166 6.73 -14.49 16.20
CA GLY A 166 7.67 -13.88 17.13
C GLY A 166 7.90 -12.38 16.94
N PHE A 167 6.96 -11.64 16.33
CA PHE A 167 7.06 -10.21 16.01
C PHE A 167 7.57 -9.34 17.18
N ILE A 168 7.16 -9.63 18.41
CA ILE A 168 7.58 -8.86 19.58
C ILE A 168 9.08 -8.96 19.85
N ARG A 169 9.69 -10.10 19.54
CA ARG A 169 11.11 -10.36 19.74
C ARG A 169 11.97 -9.94 18.56
N ASP A 170 11.47 -10.23 17.35
CA ASP A 170 12.16 -9.96 16.10
C ASP A 170 11.16 -9.65 14.99
N LYS A 171 10.93 -8.34 14.80
CA LYS A 171 10.02 -7.84 13.78
C LYS A 171 10.45 -8.23 12.36
N ALA A 172 11.75 -8.20 12.10
CA ALA A 172 12.28 -8.49 10.77
C ALA A 172 12.05 -9.94 10.38
N SER A 173 12.34 -10.88 11.29
CA SER A 173 12.09 -12.31 11.07
C SER A 173 10.59 -12.61 10.92
N ALA A 174 9.72 -11.97 11.69
CA ALA A 174 8.28 -12.16 11.57
C ALA A 174 7.74 -11.65 10.22
N LEU A 175 8.20 -10.48 9.76
CA LEU A 175 7.86 -9.95 8.44
C LEU A 175 8.42 -10.82 7.31
N TYR A 176 9.61 -11.37 7.46
CA TYR A 176 10.19 -12.29 6.47
C TYR A 176 9.39 -13.58 6.34
N ARG A 177 8.75 -14.05 7.42
CA ARG A 177 7.83 -15.19 7.39
C ARG A 177 6.47 -14.84 6.80
N TYR A 178 6.07 -13.56 6.83
CA TYR A 178 4.87 -13.09 6.16
C TYR A 178 5.06 -13.09 4.64
N ASN A 179 6.19 -12.54 4.18
CA ASN A 179 6.58 -12.55 2.78
C ASN A 179 8.10 -12.80 2.69
N ASN A 180 8.50 -13.89 2.06
CA ASN A 180 9.88 -14.39 2.01
C ASN A 180 10.81 -13.49 1.16
N SER A 181 10.89 -12.20 1.52
CA SER A 181 11.71 -11.20 0.83
C SER A 181 12.32 -10.19 1.80
N ALA A 182 13.63 -10.03 1.77
CA ALA A 182 14.33 -8.99 2.54
C ALA A 182 13.92 -7.57 2.07
N ALA A 183 13.62 -7.42 0.79
CA ALA A 183 13.13 -6.16 0.23
C ALA A 183 11.72 -5.81 0.75
N TYR A 184 10.84 -6.80 0.91
CA TYR A 184 9.54 -6.64 1.57
C TYR A 184 9.71 -6.17 3.01
N VAL A 185 10.54 -6.86 3.79
CA VAL A 185 10.84 -6.49 5.18
C VAL A 185 11.31 -5.04 5.26
N ARG A 186 12.25 -4.65 4.39
CA ARG A 186 12.77 -3.28 4.34
C ARG A 186 11.65 -2.26 4.02
N GLY A 187 10.90 -2.50 2.96
CA GLY A 187 9.85 -1.57 2.50
C GLY A 187 8.73 -1.38 3.52
N VAL A 188 8.21 -2.47 4.09
CA VAL A 188 7.18 -2.44 5.14
C VAL A 188 7.71 -1.71 6.38
N SER A 189 8.95 -2.01 6.83
CA SER A 189 9.54 -1.34 7.99
C SER A 189 9.71 0.16 7.78
N LEU A 190 10.09 0.61 6.58
CA LEU A 190 10.21 2.03 6.26
C LEU A 190 8.86 2.75 6.32
N HIS A 191 7.80 2.19 5.75
CA HIS A 191 6.46 2.76 5.85
C HIS A 191 5.94 2.77 7.30
N ALA A 192 6.15 1.70 8.05
CA ALA A 192 5.80 1.66 9.47
C ALA A 192 6.54 2.74 10.27
N GLN A 193 7.86 2.91 10.05
CA GLN A 193 8.65 3.96 10.71
C GLN A 193 8.18 5.38 10.37
N VAL A 194 7.73 5.65 9.14
CA VAL A 194 7.12 6.94 8.80
C VAL A 194 5.88 7.18 9.65
N MET A 195 4.98 6.19 9.75
CA MET A 195 3.76 6.30 10.56
C MET A 195 4.04 6.38 12.07
N GLN A 196 5.11 5.74 12.55
CA GLN A 196 5.56 5.87 13.96
C GLN A 196 6.01 7.29 14.30
N ARG A 197 6.77 7.94 13.40
CA ARG A 197 7.21 9.32 13.58
C ARG A 197 6.09 10.33 13.36
N GLN A 198 5.19 10.05 12.43
CA GLN A 198 4.10 10.92 12.00
C GLN A 198 2.80 10.12 11.81
N PRO A 199 2.01 9.89 12.87
CA PRO A 199 0.79 9.08 12.79
C PRO A 199 -0.24 9.56 11.76
N ARG A 200 -0.20 10.86 11.40
CA ARG A 200 -1.05 11.43 10.34
C ARG A 200 -0.64 10.98 8.93
N ALA A 201 0.56 10.41 8.73
CA ALA A 201 0.99 9.86 7.44
C ALA A 201 0.06 8.73 6.96
N LEU A 202 -0.66 8.04 7.87
CA LEU A 202 -1.69 7.09 7.49
C LEU A 202 -2.73 7.71 6.55
N LEU A 203 -3.16 8.96 6.78
CA LEU A 203 -4.15 9.64 5.93
C LEU A 203 -3.58 9.93 4.53
N GLY A 204 -2.30 10.31 4.46
CA GLY A 204 -1.60 10.48 3.17
C GLY A 204 -1.52 9.17 2.40
N TYR A 205 -1.07 8.09 3.04
CA TYR A 205 -1.01 6.76 2.43
C TYR A 205 -2.38 6.22 2.02
N HIS A 206 -3.41 6.47 2.85
CA HIS A 206 -4.78 6.05 2.53
C HIS A 206 -5.32 6.71 1.26
N ALA A 207 -4.82 7.87 0.89
CA ALA A 207 -5.16 8.56 -0.34
C ALA A 207 -4.33 8.09 -1.56
N TRP A 208 -3.31 7.25 -1.36
CA TRP A 208 -2.54 6.71 -2.48
C TRP A 208 -3.42 5.84 -3.37
N GLN A 209 -3.18 5.97 -4.68
CA GLN A 209 -3.92 5.31 -5.74
C GLN A 209 -3.21 4.05 -6.23
N VAL A 210 -3.91 3.27 -7.03
CA VAL A 210 -3.37 2.04 -7.62
C VAL A 210 -2.76 2.36 -8.99
N TYR A 211 -1.49 2.02 -9.15
CA TYR A 211 -0.76 2.16 -10.41
C TYR A 211 -0.18 0.83 -10.83
N TYR A 212 -0.45 0.44 -12.06
CA TYR A 212 0.10 -0.76 -12.67
C TYR A 212 1.20 -0.41 -13.67
N LEU A 213 2.35 -1.10 -13.60
CA LEU A 213 3.48 -0.84 -14.50
C LEU A 213 3.30 -1.60 -15.80
N THR A 214 3.29 -0.88 -16.91
CA THR A 214 3.07 -1.42 -18.26
C THR A 214 4.15 -0.94 -19.21
N GLU A 215 4.16 -1.45 -20.44
CA GLU A 215 5.02 -0.96 -21.53
C GLU A 215 4.78 0.52 -21.88
N ARG A 216 3.57 1.04 -21.62
CA ARG A 216 3.20 2.44 -21.82
C ARG A 216 3.57 3.33 -20.62
N GLY A 217 4.14 2.76 -19.56
CA GLY A 217 4.44 3.46 -18.31
C GLY A 217 3.57 2.99 -17.14
N SER A 218 3.42 3.82 -16.13
CA SER A 218 2.60 3.51 -14.96
C SER A 218 1.16 3.95 -15.18
N VAL A 219 0.27 3.02 -15.46
CA VAL A 219 -1.15 3.29 -15.68
C VAL A 219 -1.88 3.38 -14.34
N TRP A 220 -2.63 4.46 -14.13
CA TRP A 220 -3.51 4.62 -12.99
C TRP A 220 -4.79 3.81 -13.19
N LEU A 221 -5.06 2.92 -12.25
CA LEU A 221 -6.32 2.18 -12.18
C LEU A 221 -7.22 2.87 -11.17
N GLU A 222 -8.18 3.64 -11.65
CA GLU A 222 -9.10 4.42 -10.83
C GLU A 222 -10.08 3.52 -10.06
N GLU A 223 -10.68 4.08 -9.03
CA GLU A 223 -11.83 3.48 -8.37
C GLU A 223 -12.97 3.28 -9.37
N GLY A 224 -13.53 2.07 -9.41
CA GLY A 224 -14.49 1.65 -10.43
C GLY A 224 -13.88 0.80 -11.55
N TYR A 225 -12.53 0.75 -11.68
CA TYR A 225 -11.91 -0.24 -12.57
C TYR A 225 -12.40 -1.65 -12.18
N ALA A 226 -12.91 -2.40 -13.16
CA ALA A 226 -13.44 -3.75 -12.93
C ALA A 226 -13.23 -4.64 -14.16
N ALA A 227 -12.21 -5.47 -14.13
CA ALA A 227 -11.89 -6.42 -15.19
C ALA A 227 -12.08 -7.86 -14.71
N ARG A 228 -12.83 -8.65 -15.45
CA ARG A 228 -13.00 -10.09 -15.21
C ARG A 228 -11.90 -10.94 -15.86
N ARG A 229 -11.16 -10.37 -16.81
CA ARG A 229 -10.01 -10.94 -17.53
C ARG A 229 -9.04 -9.82 -17.84
N PRO A 230 -7.76 -10.12 -18.13
CA PRO A 230 -6.81 -9.10 -18.55
C PRO A 230 -7.34 -8.27 -19.73
N ILE A 231 -7.01 -6.99 -19.73
CA ILE A 231 -7.46 -6.02 -20.76
C ILE A 231 -6.20 -5.42 -21.40
N PRO A 232 -6.08 -5.40 -22.75
CA PRO A 232 -4.99 -4.72 -23.43
C PRO A 232 -4.85 -3.27 -22.96
N VAL A 233 -3.62 -2.86 -22.63
CA VAL A 233 -3.30 -1.51 -22.10
C VAL A 233 -3.79 -0.42 -23.06
N ASP A 234 -3.51 -0.55 -24.35
CA ASP A 234 -3.89 0.45 -25.35
C ASP A 234 -5.41 0.66 -25.40
N ARG A 235 -6.18 -0.43 -25.34
CA ARG A 235 -7.65 -0.35 -25.32
C ARG A 235 -8.18 0.40 -24.08
N TYR A 236 -7.54 0.21 -22.94
CA TYR A 236 -7.92 0.94 -21.73
C TYR A 236 -7.58 2.43 -21.87
N LEU A 237 -6.40 2.76 -22.36
CA LEU A 237 -5.94 4.14 -22.52
C LEU A 237 -6.71 4.92 -23.60
N GLU A 238 -7.27 4.27 -24.60
CA GLU A 238 -8.20 4.91 -25.55
C GLU A 238 -9.45 5.47 -24.86
N GLN A 239 -9.91 4.83 -23.79
CA GLN A 239 -11.09 5.23 -23.00
C GLN A 239 -10.71 6.10 -21.80
N HIS A 240 -9.46 6.02 -21.32
CA HIS A 240 -8.93 6.67 -20.12
C HIS A 240 -7.57 7.33 -20.40
N PRO A 241 -7.51 8.35 -21.30
CA PRO A 241 -6.24 9.00 -21.64
C PRO A 241 -5.56 9.69 -20.44
N GLU A 242 -6.34 10.07 -19.42
CA GLU A 242 -5.87 10.64 -18.14
C GLU A 242 -5.15 9.62 -17.24
N ALA A 243 -5.25 8.34 -17.52
CA ALA A 243 -4.65 7.28 -16.70
C ALA A 243 -3.11 7.19 -16.82
N LEU A 244 -2.49 7.90 -17.75
CA LEU A 244 -1.04 8.10 -17.82
C LEU A 244 -0.70 9.45 -17.19
N PRO A 245 -0.05 9.49 -16.01
CA PRO A 245 0.38 10.73 -15.36
C PRO A 245 1.58 11.39 -16.03
#